data_30701121ec51f88fdcc59acde473f9e9
#
_entry.id   30701121ec51f88fdcc59acde473f9e9
#
_cell.length_a   1.000
_cell.length_b   1.000
_cell.length_c   1.000
_cell.angle_alpha   90.00
_cell.angle_beta   90.00
_cell.angle_gamma   90.00
#
_symmetry.space_group_name_H-M   'P 1'
#
loop_
_entity.id
_entity.type
_entity.pdbx_description
1 polymer ?
#
loop_
_entity_poly.entity_id
_entity_poly.type
_entity_poly.pdbx_seq_one_letter_code
_entity_poly.pdbx_strand_id
1 'polypeptide(L)'
;MIGLKGRMNVIDNSGGLIAECINVLKAKSSQGMATVGDEIVVVINKARPISQAANSPSSSAAASASNIQKVRRGDVRRAVIVRTRFPVGRPDGRNVRFDDNACVLLNNKGEMIGTRVNGVVAAELRDVQGGPAGSGGRWGKVLGLAGKVV
;
A
#
# COMPACT_ATOMS: atom_id res chain seq x y z
N MET A 1 8.82 -3.60 -11.48
CA MET A 1 8.16 -4.92 -11.34
C MET A 1 8.59 -5.59 -10.05
N ILE A 2 7.66 -6.21 -9.35
CA ILE A 2 7.89 -6.92 -8.09
C ILE A 2 7.38 -8.35 -8.27
N GLY A 3 8.25 -9.32 -8.08
CA GLY A 3 7.91 -10.74 -8.14
C GLY A 3 7.47 -11.29 -6.78
N LEU A 4 7.15 -12.59 -6.76
CA LEU A 4 6.89 -13.32 -5.52
C LEU A 4 8.10 -13.25 -4.60
N LYS A 5 7.86 -13.18 -3.28
CA LYS A 5 8.88 -12.94 -2.22
C LYS A 5 9.60 -11.58 -2.32
N GLY A 6 9.19 -10.70 -3.25
CA GLY A 6 9.70 -9.34 -3.31
C GLY A 6 9.33 -8.54 -2.05
N ARG A 7 10.30 -7.84 -1.46
CA ARG A 7 10.12 -7.03 -0.25
C ARG A 7 9.84 -5.58 -0.60
N MET A 8 8.98 -4.96 0.18
CA MET A 8 8.53 -3.58 0.01
C MET A 8 8.41 -2.88 1.34
N ASN A 9 8.69 -1.58 1.33
CA ASN A 9 8.42 -0.71 2.47
C ASN A 9 6.92 -0.39 2.54
N VAL A 10 6.35 -0.44 3.74
CA VAL A 10 4.98 0.02 3.99
C VAL A 10 5.05 1.49 4.36
N ILE A 11 4.40 2.36 3.57
CA ILE A 11 4.51 3.81 3.73
C ILE A 11 3.26 4.46 4.34
N ASP A 12 2.34 3.65 4.83
CA ASP A 12 1.17 4.14 5.56
C ASP A 12 1.38 4.13 7.10
N ASN A 13 0.38 4.59 7.83
CA ASN A 13 0.38 4.61 9.29
C ASN A 13 -0.37 3.41 9.90
N SER A 14 -0.53 2.31 9.18
CA SER A 14 -1.17 1.07 9.67
C SER A 14 -0.33 0.31 10.70
N GLY A 15 0.95 0.65 10.83
CA GLY A 15 1.91 0.01 11.72
C GLY A 15 2.82 -1.02 11.04
N GLY A 16 2.55 -1.41 9.79
CA GLY A 16 3.47 -2.21 8.99
C GLY A 16 4.75 -1.42 8.67
N LEU A 17 5.88 -2.11 8.56
CA LEU A 17 7.17 -1.52 8.16
C LEU A 17 7.68 -2.18 6.88
N ILE A 18 7.74 -3.50 6.84
CA ILE A 18 8.20 -4.28 5.69
C ILE A 18 7.16 -5.34 5.38
N ALA A 19 6.73 -5.38 4.13
CA ALA A 19 5.84 -6.38 3.57
C ALA A 19 6.56 -7.21 2.51
N GLU A 20 6.17 -8.46 2.37
CA GLU A 20 6.69 -9.39 1.36
C GLU A 20 5.54 -9.88 0.49
N CYS A 21 5.72 -9.86 -0.83
CA CYS A 21 4.70 -10.28 -1.79
C CYS A 21 4.54 -11.81 -1.78
N ILE A 22 3.31 -12.27 -1.54
CA ILE A 22 2.94 -13.69 -1.61
C ILE A 22 2.30 -14.01 -2.97
N ASN A 23 1.41 -13.14 -3.44
CA ASN A 23 0.65 -13.37 -4.65
C ASN A 23 0.29 -12.05 -5.34
N VAL A 24 0.17 -12.09 -6.67
CA VAL A 24 -0.27 -10.95 -7.48
C VAL A 24 -1.71 -11.22 -7.93
N LEU A 25 -2.63 -10.35 -7.51
CA LEU A 25 -4.03 -10.48 -7.88
C LEU A 25 -4.23 -10.10 -9.37
N LYS A 26 -5.13 -10.82 -10.04
CA LYS A 26 -5.44 -10.64 -11.47
C LYS A 26 -4.30 -10.95 -12.47
N ALA A 27 -3.13 -11.35 -12.01
CA ALA A 27 -2.10 -11.81 -12.92
C ALA A 27 -2.36 -13.28 -13.33
N LYS A 28 -2.15 -13.59 -14.61
CA LYS A 28 -2.07 -14.99 -15.05
C LYS A 28 -0.87 -15.63 -14.34
N SER A 29 -1.01 -16.87 -13.91
CA SER A 29 0.01 -17.59 -13.12
C SER A 29 1.41 -17.62 -13.75
N SER A 30 1.52 -17.45 -15.07
CA SER A 30 2.79 -17.40 -15.78
C SER A 30 3.57 -16.08 -15.62
N GLN A 31 2.95 -14.98 -15.22
CA GLN A 31 3.62 -13.69 -15.17
C GLN A 31 4.11 -13.30 -13.75
N GLY A 32 3.43 -13.69 -12.69
CA GLY A 32 3.88 -13.54 -11.29
C GLY A 32 4.54 -12.21 -10.89
N MET A 33 4.48 -11.19 -11.75
CA MET A 33 5.12 -9.90 -11.57
C MET A 33 4.08 -8.79 -11.51
N ALA A 34 4.21 -7.95 -10.49
CA ALA A 34 3.35 -6.81 -10.27
C ALA A 34 4.08 -5.49 -10.58
N THR A 35 3.34 -4.52 -11.09
CA THR A 35 3.80 -3.16 -11.37
C THR A 35 3.13 -2.14 -10.44
N VAL A 36 3.44 -0.87 -10.62
CA VAL A 36 2.76 0.22 -9.90
C VAL A 36 1.26 0.19 -10.22
N GLY A 37 0.45 0.32 -9.19
CA GLY A 37 -1.01 0.29 -9.29
C GLY A 37 -1.64 -1.10 -9.16
N ASP A 38 -0.84 -2.17 -9.22
CA ASP A 38 -1.35 -3.52 -9.04
C ASP A 38 -1.66 -3.82 -7.58
N GLU A 39 -2.73 -4.59 -7.38
CA GLU A 39 -3.12 -5.11 -6.09
C GLU A 39 -2.48 -6.48 -5.87
N ILE A 40 -1.83 -6.64 -4.74
CA ILE A 40 -1.10 -7.85 -4.35
C ILE A 40 -1.53 -8.33 -2.98
N VAL A 41 -1.23 -9.59 -2.68
CA VAL A 41 -1.32 -10.15 -1.33
C VAL A 41 0.09 -10.16 -0.73
N VAL A 42 0.19 -9.65 0.48
CA VAL A 42 1.46 -9.52 1.21
C VAL A 42 1.38 -10.11 2.60
N VAL A 43 2.51 -10.57 3.12
CA VAL A 43 2.72 -10.87 4.54
C VAL A 43 3.56 -9.77 5.16
N ILE A 44 3.24 -9.38 6.38
CA ILE A 44 3.98 -8.36 7.12
C ILE A 44 5.17 -9.01 7.82
N ASN A 45 6.38 -8.72 7.34
CA ASN A 45 7.61 -9.26 7.93
C ASN A 45 8.09 -8.47 9.14
N LYS A 46 7.89 -7.13 9.13
CA LYS A 46 8.17 -6.24 10.26
C LYS A 46 7.00 -5.30 10.49
N ALA A 47 6.60 -5.15 11.75
CA ALA A 47 5.58 -4.21 12.18
C ALA A 47 6.03 -3.50 13.46
N ARG A 48 5.49 -2.31 13.70
CA ARG A 48 5.66 -1.60 14.96
C ARG A 48 4.91 -2.34 16.07
N PRO A 49 5.44 -2.38 17.31
CA PRO A 49 4.73 -2.97 18.44
C PRO A 49 3.43 -2.20 18.69
N ILE A 50 2.36 -2.93 18.97
CA ILE A 50 1.09 -2.35 19.40
C ILE A 50 1.20 -2.14 20.90
N SER A 51 1.20 -0.88 21.36
CA SER A 51 1.20 -0.58 22.78
C SER A 51 -0.06 -1.12 23.46
N GLN A 52 0.09 -1.84 24.56
CA GLN A 52 -1.04 -2.43 25.30
C GLN A 52 -1.99 -1.36 25.87
N ALA A 53 -1.51 -0.13 26.05
CA ALA A 53 -2.32 1.01 26.49
C ALA A 53 -3.51 1.33 25.56
N ALA A 54 -3.46 0.91 24.30
CA ALA A 54 -4.56 1.09 23.36
C ALA A 54 -5.71 0.09 23.55
N ASN A 55 -5.54 -0.94 24.39
CA ASN A 55 -6.52 -2.00 24.65
C ASN A 55 -7.19 -1.91 26.03
N SER A 56 -6.86 -0.89 26.86
CA SER A 56 -7.51 -0.71 28.16
C SER A 56 -8.81 0.10 27.98
N PRO A 57 -9.95 -0.39 28.53
CA PRO A 57 -11.26 0.27 28.35
C PRO A 57 -11.45 1.56 29.16
N SER A 58 -10.42 2.08 29.82
CA SER A 58 -10.53 3.15 30.83
C SER A 58 -9.96 4.51 30.46
N SER A 59 -9.66 4.80 29.21
CA SER A 59 -9.22 6.15 28.82
C SER A 59 -10.13 6.79 27.76
N SER A 60 -11.05 7.62 28.25
CA SER A 60 -11.98 8.41 27.43
C SER A 60 -11.33 9.47 26.52
N ALA A 61 -10.01 9.64 26.56
CA ALA A 61 -9.28 10.62 25.75
C ALA A 61 -8.65 10.04 24.47
N ALA A 62 -8.73 8.74 24.23
CA ALA A 62 -8.12 8.06 23.08
C ALA A 62 -9.08 7.73 21.94
N ALA A 63 -10.32 8.18 21.98
CA ALA A 63 -11.37 7.78 21.04
C ALA A 63 -11.15 8.24 19.58
N SER A 64 -10.30 9.23 19.32
CA SER A 64 -10.04 9.72 17.96
C SER A 64 -8.85 9.08 17.25
N ALA A 65 -7.96 8.39 17.98
CA ALA A 65 -6.77 7.76 17.41
C ALA A 65 -6.91 6.25 17.17
N SER A 66 -8.00 5.61 17.63
CA SER A 66 -8.10 4.16 17.76
C SER A 66 -8.78 3.42 16.59
N ASN A 67 -9.26 4.13 15.58
CA ASN A 67 -9.96 3.49 14.44
C ASN A 67 -9.02 2.97 13.34
N ILE A 68 -7.71 3.07 13.51
CA ILE A 68 -6.77 2.50 12.54
C ILE A 68 -6.52 1.05 12.93
N GLN A 69 -6.94 0.14 12.06
CA GLN A 69 -6.65 -1.29 12.23
C GLN A 69 -5.13 -1.51 12.18
N LYS A 70 -4.50 -1.63 13.34
CA LYS A 70 -3.06 -1.90 13.45
C LYS A 70 -2.77 -3.33 12.97
N VAL A 71 -1.74 -3.46 12.13
CA VAL A 71 -1.26 -4.75 11.64
C VAL A 71 -0.12 -5.28 12.50
N ARG A 72 -0.01 -6.61 12.59
CA ARG A 72 1.03 -7.32 13.33
C ARG A 72 1.97 -8.04 12.36
N ARG A 73 3.15 -8.41 12.86
CA ARG A 73 4.04 -9.31 12.12
C ARG A 73 3.34 -10.65 11.86
N GLY A 74 3.45 -11.15 10.64
CA GLY A 74 2.83 -12.40 10.20
C GLY A 74 1.42 -12.22 9.61
N ASP A 75 0.80 -11.05 9.77
CA ASP A 75 -0.52 -10.80 9.18
C ASP A 75 -0.44 -10.83 7.66
N VAL A 76 -1.42 -11.49 7.04
CA VAL A 76 -1.63 -11.47 5.59
C VAL A 76 -2.66 -10.41 5.25
N ARG A 77 -2.31 -9.48 4.36
CA ARG A 77 -3.15 -8.35 3.94
C ARG A 77 -3.04 -8.15 2.44
N ARG A 78 -3.98 -7.39 1.89
CA ARG A 78 -3.86 -6.85 0.54
C ARG A 78 -3.05 -5.57 0.57
N ALA A 79 -2.38 -5.26 -0.52
CA ALA A 79 -1.63 -4.03 -0.68
C ALA A 79 -1.67 -3.57 -2.14
N VAL A 80 -1.49 -2.27 -2.35
CA VAL A 80 -1.24 -1.67 -3.67
C VAL A 80 0.20 -1.20 -3.75
N ILE A 81 0.85 -1.46 -4.88
CA ILE A 81 2.21 -0.99 -5.14
C ILE A 81 2.14 0.46 -5.58
N VAL A 82 2.88 1.33 -4.90
CA VAL A 82 2.91 2.78 -5.17
C VAL A 82 4.23 3.28 -5.72
N ARG A 83 5.32 2.55 -5.47
CA ARG A 83 6.66 2.82 -6.01
C ARG A 83 7.37 1.53 -6.34
N THR A 84 8.17 1.55 -7.40
CA THR A 84 9.05 0.43 -7.76
C THR A 84 10.46 0.92 -8.06
N ARG A 85 11.43 0.13 -7.66
CA ARG A 85 12.85 0.35 -8.03
C ARG A 85 13.11 -0.01 -9.50
N PHE A 86 12.29 -0.88 -10.07
CA PHE A 86 12.35 -1.19 -11.49
C PHE A 86 11.72 -0.05 -12.29
N PRO A 87 12.35 0.42 -13.38
CA PRO A 87 11.82 1.50 -14.19
C PRO A 87 10.48 1.13 -14.83
N VAL A 88 9.54 2.07 -14.79
CA VAL A 88 8.22 1.97 -15.43
C VAL A 88 8.17 2.95 -16.58
N GLY A 89 7.87 2.46 -17.79
CA GLY A 89 7.72 3.29 -18.99
C GLY A 89 6.43 4.10 -18.98
N ARG A 90 6.51 5.33 -19.46
CA ARG A 90 5.37 6.24 -19.66
C ARG A 90 5.04 6.40 -21.13
N PRO A 91 3.80 6.81 -21.48
CA PRO A 91 3.39 7.01 -22.89
C PRO A 91 4.22 8.06 -23.63
N ASP A 92 4.84 8.99 -22.91
CA ASP A 92 5.72 10.03 -23.47
C ASP A 92 7.15 9.55 -23.77
N GLY A 93 7.44 8.23 -23.60
CA GLY A 93 8.74 7.63 -23.83
C GLY A 93 9.73 7.77 -22.66
N ARG A 94 9.35 8.47 -21.60
CA ARG A 94 10.17 8.58 -20.37
C ARG A 94 9.99 7.37 -19.48
N ASN A 95 10.99 7.08 -18.64
CA ASN A 95 10.94 6.06 -17.61
C ASN A 95 10.97 6.70 -16.22
N VAL A 96 10.12 6.20 -15.33
CA VAL A 96 10.12 6.57 -13.91
C VAL A 96 10.68 5.44 -13.09
N ARG A 97 11.62 5.78 -12.21
CA ARG A 97 12.26 4.85 -11.30
C ARG A 97 12.37 5.48 -9.92
N PHE A 98 12.11 4.72 -8.88
CA PHE A 98 12.30 5.11 -7.49
C PHE A 98 13.47 4.34 -6.86
N ASP A 99 13.95 4.80 -5.70
CA ASP A 99 15.07 4.16 -5.02
C ASP A 99 14.65 2.90 -4.26
N ASP A 100 13.36 2.78 -3.94
CA ASP A 100 12.79 1.67 -3.18
C ASP A 100 11.49 1.13 -3.79
N ASN A 101 11.09 -0.04 -3.32
CA ASN A 101 9.76 -0.58 -3.54
C ASN A 101 8.88 -0.19 -2.36
N ALA A 102 7.71 0.37 -2.59
CA ALA A 102 6.79 0.75 -1.53
C ALA A 102 5.35 0.36 -1.86
N CYS A 103 4.62 0.05 -0.81
CA CYS A 103 3.21 -0.32 -0.89
C CYS A 103 2.40 0.37 0.22
N VAL A 104 1.08 0.40 0.01
CA VAL A 104 0.08 0.84 0.97
C VAL A 104 -0.84 -0.34 1.27
N LEU A 105 -1.12 -0.58 2.54
CA LEU A 105 -1.94 -1.71 2.98
C LEU A 105 -3.44 -1.45 2.78
N LEU A 106 -4.13 -2.48 2.35
CA LEU A 106 -5.56 -2.46 2.07
C LEU A 106 -6.28 -3.49 2.95
N ASN A 107 -7.53 -3.20 3.25
CA ASN A 107 -8.46 -4.16 3.85
C ASN A 107 -9.00 -5.14 2.77
N ASN A 108 -9.82 -6.10 3.19
CA ASN A 108 -10.43 -7.07 2.28
C ASN A 108 -11.40 -6.43 1.26
N LYS A 109 -11.89 -5.23 1.55
CA LYS A 109 -12.76 -4.46 0.64
C LYS A 109 -11.98 -3.67 -0.42
N GLY A 110 -10.63 -3.65 -0.34
CA GLY A 110 -9.77 -2.89 -1.24
C GLY A 110 -9.58 -1.43 -0.84
N GLU A 111 -9.95 -1.05 0.38
CA GLU A 111 -9.76 0.30 0.92
C GLU A 111 -8.49 0.38 1.77
N MET A 112 -7.89 1.55 1.88
CA MET A 112 -6.72 1.77 2.73
C MET A 112 -7.05 1.50 4.21
N ILE A 113 -6.17 0.77 4.88
CA ILE A 113 -6.20 0.58 6.33
C ILE A 113 -5.71 1.85 7.03
N GLY A 114 -4.64 2.43 6.53
CA GLY A 114 -4.08 3.67 7.05
C GLY A 114 -4.86 4.91 6.65
N THR A 115 -4.62 6.01 7.35
CA THR A 115 -5.21 7.33 7.08
C THR A 115 -4.18 8.31 6.51
N ARG A 116 -2.91 7.93 6.43
CA ARG A 116 -1.81 8.76 5.91
C ARG A 116 -0.94 7.95 4.97
N VAL A 117 -0.37 8.62 3.99
CA VAL A 117 0.64 8.08 3.07
C VAL A 117 1.88 8.94 3.16
N ASN A 118 3.00 8.34 3.51
CA ASN A 118 4.27 9.06 3.68
C ASN A 118 5.07 9.02 2.37
N GLY A 119 5.52 10.21 1.94
CA GLY A 119 6.40 10.35 0.79
C GLY A 119 5.66 10.44 -0.54
N VAL A 120 6.38 10.07 -1.59
CA VAL A 120 5.98 10.24 -2.98
C VAL A 120 5.31 8.98 -3.50
N VAL A 121 4.33 9.13 -4.37
CA VAL A 121 3.71 8.04 -5.12
C VAL A 121 3.81 8.27 -6.62
N ALA A 122 3.80 7.21 -7.41
CA ALA A 122 3.85 7.30 -8.86
C ALA A 122 2.51 7.76 -9.46
N ALA A 123 2.56 8.58 -10.50
CA ALA A 123 1.38 9.10 -11.18
C ALA A 123 0.58 8.01 -11.92
N GLU A 124 1.20 6.89 -12.26
CA GLU A 124 0.58 5.73 -12.90
C GLU A 124 -0.60 5.15 -12.11
N LEU A 125 -0.71 5.46 -10.81
CA LEU A 125 -1.89 5.12 -9.99
C LEU A 125 -3.19 5.77 -10.49
N ARG A 126 -3.11 6.87 -11.26
CA ARG A 126 -4.27 7.54 -11.87
C ARG A 126 -4.87 6.74 -13.01
N ASP A 127 -4.02 6.00 -13.73
CA ASP A 127 -4.41 5.27 -14.94
C ASP A 127 -5.12 3.96 -14.63
N VAL A 128 -5.08 3.50 -13.38
CA VAL A 128 -5.76 2.29 -12.94
C VAL A 128 -7.26 2.53 -12.86
N GLN A 129 -7.99 1.97 -13.83
CA GLN A 129 -9.44 2.04 -13.88
C GLN A 129 -10.11 1.21 -12.78
N GLY A 130 -11.26 1.67 -12.33
CA GLY A 130 -12.08 1.02 -11.32
C GLY A 130 -12.02 1.76 -9.99
N GLY A 131 -13.16 1.94 -9.40
CA GLY A 131 -13.38 2.67 -8.15
C GLY A 131 -14.77 3.30 -8.15
N PRO A 132 -15.26 3.81 -7.01
CA PRO A 132 -16.54 4.52 -6.97
C PRO A 132 -16.50 5.76 -7.86
N ALA A 133 -17.59 6.02 -8.55
CA ALA A 133 -17.75 7.19 -9.40
C ALA A 133 -17.43 8.47 -8.62
N GLY A 134 -16.55 9.32 -9.15
CA GLY A 134 -16.17 10.60 -8.52
C GLY A 134 -14.89 10.58 -7.68
N SER A 135 -14.23 9.43 -7.48
CA SER A 135 -13.03 9.33 -6.63
C SER A 135 -11.69 9.47 -7.35
N GLY A 136 -11.68 9.87 -8.61
CA GLY A 136 -10.42 10.03 -9.36
C GLY A 136 -9.69 8.72 -9.67
N GLY A 137 -10.44 7.62 -9.89
CA GLY A 137 -9.91 6.29 -10.15
C GLY A 137 -9.85 5.42 -8.89
N ARG A 138 -9.43 4.16 -9.07
CA ARG A 138 -9.41 3.15 -7.99
C ARG A 138 -8.58 3.59 -6.77
N TRP A 139 -7.51 4.32 -7.00
CA TRP A 139 -6.55 4.73 -5.96
C TRP A 139 -6.62 6.23 -5.63
N GLY A 140 -7.72 6.90 -5.94
CA GLY A 140 -7.90 8.34 -5.72
C GLY A 140 -7.64 8.77 -4.27
N LYS A 141 -8.04 7.96 -3.28
CA LYS A 141 -7.76 8.22 -1.86
C LYS A 141 -6.25 8.17 -1.55
N VAL A 142 -5.53 7.21 -2.12
CA VAL A 142 -4.06 7.10 -1.96
C VAL A 142 -3.37 8.33 -2.56
N LEU A 143 -3.80 8.74 -3.76
CA LEU A 143 -3.28 9.92 -4.45
C LEU A 143 -3.55 11.21 -3.69
N GLY A 144 -4.74 11.35 -3.11
CA GLY A 144 -5.13 12.53 -2.33
C GLY A 144 -4.40 12.67 -1.00
N LEU A 145 -3.96 11.55 -0.40
CA LEU A 145 -3.21 11.55 0.87
C LEU A 145 -1.69 11.58 0.66
N ALA A 146 -1.21 11.37 -0.56
CA ALA A 146 0.21 11.40 -0.88
C ALA A 146 0.78 12.81 -0.76
N GLY A 147 1.99 12.93 -0.24
CA GLY A 147 2.68 14.22 -0.13
C GLY A 147 3.04 14.81 -1.50
N LYS A 148 3.34 13.97 -2.49
CA LYS A 148 3.61 14.34 -3.87
C LYS A 148 3.33 13.17 -4.81
N VAL A 149 2.81 13.48 -5.99
CA VAL A 149 2.60 12.54 -7.09
C VAL A 149 3.58 12.86 -8.20
N VAL A 150 4.38 11.89 -8.61
CA VAL A 150 5.45 12.06 -9.60
C VAL A 150 5.23 11.18 -10.82
#